data_c9d2cc74befa44aa2b993d747f5caa8c
#
_entry.id   c9d2cc74befa44aa2b993d747f5caa8c
#
_cell.length_a   1.000
_cell.length_b   1.000
_cell.length_c   1.000
_cell.angle_alpha   90.00
_cell.angle_beta   90.00
_cell.angle_gamma   90.00
#
_symmetry.space_group_name_H-M   'P 1'
#
loop_
_entity.id
_entity.type
_entity.pdbx_description
1 polymer ?
#
loop_
_entity_poly.entity_id
_entity_poly.type
_entity_poly.pdbx_seq_one_letter_code
_entity_poly.pdbx_strand_id
1 'polypeptide(L)'
;GQALLYRNRNRAAPFLLEVGQNLSVQGTQCYPSVRRYLETPLCQHLIGYLGNDGHGAAGLEKALDSVLSGTGAHDTVSCSVTAQGRLRSGTTVVLTQKDSGAAGVQLTISRPVQRAAEAVAAEMMASGCVLVLDTATAAVRASVSVPGYDPQNIAASLNEAGSPFLNRTLESYAVGSVFKPVLAAAALEKDVLPEYECTGAIVVDGQIFRCAGGIAHGTVDLTGALEKSCNGYFIQLGQKLGTEKLLQTAEQFGFGQEAPVTGGLYADAGNLPELDELAQSGQLANFSFGQGNLLATPLQVAAMMNTIASGGIYRTPFFAECTLDETDGTPLETLSHPQSRRVMTVENAETLRRMLMQVVEEGTAQDASGLSG
;
A
#
# COMPACT_ATOMS: atom_id res chain seq x y z
N GLY A 1 -10.05 34.08 3.43
CA GLY A 1 -10.73 34.82 4.51
C GLY A 1 -11.38 36.09 4.03
N GLN A 2 -10.64 37.10 3.53
CA GLN A 2 -11.16 38.42 3.12
C GLN A 2 -12.23 38.34 2.00
N ALA A 3 -12.03 37.50 0.98
CA ALA A 3 -13.02 37.33 -0.09
C ALA A 3 -14.35 36.75 0.39
N LEU A 4 -14.31 35.81 1.34
CA LEU A 4 -15.52 35.25 1.98
C LEU A 4 -16.23 36.22 2.87
N LEU A 5 -15.51 37.03 3.66
CA LEU A 5 -16.08 38.15 4.45
C LEU A 5 -16.74 39.17 3.53
N TYR A 6 -16.09 39.53 2.43
CA TYR A 6 -16.66 40.47 1.45
C TYR A 6 -17.93 39.92 0.78
N ARG A 7 -17.96 38.65 0.39
CA ARG A 7 -19.15 37.99 -0.18
C ARG A 7 -20.33 37.99 0.80
N ASN A 8 -20.07 37.84 2.10
CA ASN A 8 -21.09 37.77 3.13
C ASN A 8 -21.34 39.10 3.83
N ARG A 9 -20.74 40.23 3.41
CA ARG A 9 -20.82 41.52 4.08
C ARG A 9 -22.25 42.09 4.31
N ASN A 10 -23.19 41.62 3.46
CA ASN A 10 -24.61 42.06 3.57
C ASN A 10 -25.50 41.00 4.26
N ARG A 11 -24.92 39.92 4.77
CA ARG A 11 -25.66 38.83 5.39
C ARG A 11 -26.05 39.25 6.82
N ALA A 12 -27.34 39.23 7.11
CA ALA A 12 -27.85 39.61 8.44
C ALA A 12 -27.74 38.46 9.45
N ALA A 13 -27.77 37.21 8.98
CA ALA A 13 -27.66 36.02 9.82
C ALA A 13 -26.17 35.70 10.12
N PRO A 14 -25.87 35.20 11.32
CA PRO A 14 -24.54 34.69 11.64
C PRO A 14 -24.09 33.60 10.63
N PHE A 15 -22.79 33.52 10.39
CA PHE A 15 -22.20 32.47 9.56
C PHE A 15 -20.83 32.07 10.10
N LEU A 16 -20.44 30.83 9.83
CA LEU A 16 -19.14 30.29 10.18
C LEU A 16 -18.14 30.55 9.06
N LEU A 17 -16.91 30.84 9.44
CA LEU A 17 -15.80 31.07 8.54
C LEU A 17 -14.52 30.50 9.16
N GLU A 18 -13.82 29.66 8.45
CA GLU A 18 -12.49 29.19 8.85
C GLU A 18 -11.45 30.31 8.68
N VAL A 19 -10.66 30.55 9.72
CA VAL A 19 -9.61 31.57 9.75
C VAL A 19 -8.32 30.98 10.33
N GLY A 20 -7.16 31.38 9.79
CA GLY A 20 -5.86 30.89 10.22
C GLY A 20 -5.32 31.47 11.52
N GLN A 21 -6.07 32.43 12.15
CA GLN A 21 -5.66 33.08 13.41
C GLN A 21 -6.88 33.60 14.16
N ASN A 22 -6.72 33.77 15.46
CA ASN A 22 -7.77 34.38 16.28
C ASN A 22 -7.99 35.84 15.85
N LEU A 23 -9.23 36.15 15.52
CA LEU A 23 -9.64 37.53 15.11
C LEU A 23 -10.31 38.25 16.28
N SER A 24 -9.71 39.35 16.70
CA SER A 24 -10.27 40.23 17.74
C SER A 24 -11.01 41.41 17.09
N VAL A 25 -12.10 41.09 16.37
CA VAL A 25 -12.92 42.11 15.69
C VAL A 25 -14.31 42.08 16.28
N GLN A 26 -14.93 43.29 16.45
CA GLN A 26 -16.27 43.39 16.98
C GLN A 26 -17.28 42.59 16.13
N GLY A 27 -18.07 41.76 16.78
CA GLY A 27 -19.06 40.90 16.12
C GLY A 27 -18.48 39.57 15.61
N THR A 28 -17.23 39.24 15.93
CA THR A 28 -16.63 37.93 15.67
C THR A 28 -16.36 37.18 16.98
N GLN A 29 -16.49 35.88 16.93
CA GLN A 29 -16.09 34.98 18.01
C GLN A 29 -15.36 33.81 17.36
N CYS A 30 -14.15 33.51 17.83
CA CYS A 30 -13.32 32.44 17.30
C CYS A 30 -13.36 31.23 18.23
N TYR A 31 -13.46 30.08 17.63
CA TYR A 31 -13.37 28.76 18.29
C TYR A 31 -12.24 27.97 17.67
N PRO A 32 -11.50 27.18 18.44
CA PRO A 32 -10.52 26.27 17.86
C PRO A 32 -11.23 25.22 16.99
N SER A 33 -10.67 24.92 15.84
CA SER A 33 -11.13 23.81 14.99
C SER A 33 -9.93 22.96 14.59
N VAL A 34 -10.14 21.66 14.48
CA VAL A 34 -9.12 20.72 14.01
C VAL A 34 -9.13 20.72 12.49
N ARG A 35 -7.95 20.91 11.88
CA ARG A 35 -7.79 20.77 10.46
C ARG A 35 -7.61 19.28 10.12
N ARG A 36 -8.54 18.71 9.37
CA ARG A 36 -8.52 17.27 9.02
C ARG A 36 -7.31 16.90 8.16
N TYR A 37 -6.95 17.71 7.18
CA TYR A 37 -5.83 17.45 6.28
C TYR A 37 -4.72 18.48 6.44
N LEU A 38 -3.50 18.05 6.26
CA LEU A 38 -2.32 18.91 6.19
C LEU A 38 -2.38 19.81 4.93
N GLU A 39 -1.63 20.91 4.91
CA GLU A 39 -1.47 21.74 3.69
C GLU A 39 -0.83 20.94 2.55
N THR A 40 0.13 20.08 2.89
CA THR A 40 0.68 19.09 1.98
C THR A 40 0.21 17.72 2.48
N PRO A 41 -0.81 17.12 1.87
CA PRO A 41 -1.31 15.81 2.26
C PRO A 41 -0.22 14.75 2.13
N LEU A 42 -0.19 13.81 3.06
CA LEU A 42 0.68 12.65 3.03
C LEU A 42 -0.15 11.38 2.91
N CYS A 43 0.37 10.37 2.22
CA CYS A 43 -0.21 9.04 2.16
C CYS A 43 -1.69 9.04 1.69
N GLN A 44 -2.02 9.96 0.78
CA GLN A 44 -3.40 10.33 0.43
C GLN A 44 -4.25 9.15 -0.05
N HIS A 45 -3.68 8.17 -0.78
CA HIS A 45 -4.42 7.00 -1.25
C HIS A 45 -4.75 6.01 -0.12
N LEU A 46 -3.88 5.90 0.88
CA LEU A 46 -4.14 5.08 2.06
C LEU A 46 -5.13 5.77 2.99
N ILE A 47 -4.90 7.06 3.31
CA ILE A 47 -5.78 7.84 4.18
C ILE A 47 -7.16 8.01 3.54
N GLY A 48 -7.19 8.38 2.26
CA GLY A 48 -8.44 8.67 1.56
C GLY A 48 -8.94 10.08 1.77
N TYR A 49 -10.25 10.27 1.67
CA TYR A 49 -10.90 11.59 1.78
C TYR A 49 -12.33 11.49 2.32
N LEU A 50 -12.83 12.61 2.81
CA LEU A 50 -14.21 12.77 3.24
C LEU A 50 -15.11 13.20 2.08
N GLY A 51 -16.34 12.72 2.09
CA GLY A 51 -17.41 13.19 1.23
C GLY A 51 -17.90 14.59 1.64
N ASN A 52 -18.80 15.16 0.83
CA ASN A 52 -19.42 16.47 1.11
C ASN A 52 -20.29 16.45 2.37
N ASP A 53 -20.70 15.30 2.83
CA ASP A 53 -21.48 15.04 4.04
C ASP A 53 -20.60 14.95 5.31
N GLY A 54 -19.28 14.99 5.15
CA GLY A 54 -18.31 14.90 6.24
C GLY A 54 -17.97 13.48 6.66
N HIS A 55 -18.50 12.46 5.97
CA HIS A 55 -18.20 11.05 6.20
C HIS A 55 -17.07 10.54 5.29
N GLY A 56 -16.40 9.51 5.72
CA GLY A 56 -15.34 8.87 4.96
C GLY A 56 -15.82 8.30 3.63
N ALA A 57 -15.28 8.77 2.50
CA ALA A 57 -15.66 8.33 1.16
C ALA A 57 -14.68 7.31 0.56
N ALA A 58 -13.41 7.33 0.97
CA ALA A 58 -12.37 6.43 0.49
C ALA A 58 -11.32 6.13 1.56
N GLY A 59 -10.50 5.10 1.33
CA GLY A 59 -9.34 4.76 2.15
C GLY A 59 -9.69 4.49 3.62
N LEU A 60 -8.77 4.83 4.51
CA LEU A 60 -8.94 4.68 5.96
C LEU A 60 -10.03 5.61 6.52
N GLU A 61 -10.25 6.78 5.90
CA GLU A 61 -11.37 7.66 6.27
C GLU A 61 -12.70 6.93 6.18
N LYS A 62 -12.91 6.15 5.10
CA LYS A 62 -14.10 5.34 4.92
C LYS A 62 -14.11 4.11 5.83
N ALA A 63 -12.99 3.39 5.87
CA ALA A 63 -12.90 2.13 6.60
C ALA A 63 -13.09 2.30 8.13
N LEU A 64 -12.67 3.44 8.64
CA LEU A 64 -12.71 3.77 10.08
C LEU A 64 -13.66 4.97 10.37
N ASP A 65 -14.62 5.25 9.48
CA ASP A 65 -15.50 6.41 9.63
C ASP A 65 -16.20 6.44 10.99
N SER A 66 -16.72 5.30 11.45
CA SER A 66 -17.38 5.19 12.77
C SER A 66 -16.45 5.49 13.96
N VAL A 67 -15.15 5.23 13.81
CA VAL A 67 -14.12 5.52 14.83
C VAL A 67 -13.73 6.99 14.77
N LEU A 68 -13.47 7.49 13.56
CA LEU A 68 -12.90 8.81 13.31
C LEU A 68 -13.92 9.94 13.42
N SER A 69 -15.20 9.70 13.09
CA SER A 69 -16.28 10.69 13.21
C SER A 69 -17.04 10.64 14.54
N GLY A 70 -16.86 9.55 15.30
CA GLY A 70 -17.58 9.35 16.55
C GLY A 70 -19.09 9.18 16.37
N THR A 71 -19.82 9.10 17.48
CA THR A 71 -21.28 8.86 17.51
C THR A 71 -22.11 10.14 17.40
N GLY A 72 -21.69 11.12 16.59
CA GLY A 72 -22.51 12.28 16.23
C GLY A 72 -22.41 13.47 17.16
N ALA A 73 -21.23 13.75 17.67
CA ALA A 73 -20.96 15.02 18.30
C ALA A 73 -20.30 16.00 17.34
N HIS A 74 -20.86 17.15 17.31
CA HIS A 74 -20.23 18.31 16.69
C HIS A 74 -20.26 19.42 17.73
N ASP A 75 -19.27 20.28 17.68
CA ASP A 75 -19.33 21.54 18.39
C ASP A 75 -20.53 22.32 17.87
N THR A 76 -21.48 22.60 18.75
CA THR A 76 -22.69 23.33 18.38
C THR A 76 -22.59 24.76 18.88
N VAL A 77 -22.60 25.68 17.94
CA VAL A 77 -22.68 27.11 18.26
C VAL A 77 -24.14 27.53 18.23
N SER A 78 -24.72 27.83 19.40
CA SER A 78 -26.09 28.27 19.53
C SER A 78 -26.14 29.75 19.80
N CYS A 79 -27.00 30.48 19.06
CA CYS A 79 -27.25 31.88 19.27
C CYS A 79 -28.74 32.22 19.03
N SER A 80 -29.27 33.19 19.78
CA SER A 80 -30.63 33.66 19.54
C SER A 80 -30.66 34.74 18.45
N VAL A 81 -31.57 34.58 17.51
CA VAL A 81 -31.77 35.55 16.41
C VAL A 81 -33.20 36.11 16.42
N THR A 82 -33.35 37.27 15.81
CA THR A 82 -34.68 37.87 15.55
C THR A 82 -35.39 37.08 14.43
N ALA A 83 -36.68 37.35 14.22
CA ALA A 83 -37.45 36.82 13.11
C ALA A 83 -36.84 37.13 11.71
N GLN A 84 -36.02 38.19 11.62
CA GLN A 84 -35.28 38.57 10.41
C GLN A 84 -33.88 37.93 10.35
N GLY A 85 -33.54 36.99 11.26
CA GLY A 85 -32.27 36.27 11.28
C GLY A 85 -31.09 37.07 11.85
N ARG A 86 -31.31 38.26 12.44
CA ARG A 86 -30.25 39.06 13.08
C ARG A 86 -29.98 38.59 14.50
N LEU A 87 -28.72 38.59 14.91
CA LEU A 87 -28.34 38.29 16.28
C LEU A 87 -29.03 39.25 17.24
N ARG A 88 -29.67 38.76 18.31
CA ARG A 88 -30.30 39.59 19.33
C ARG A 88 -29.23 40.24 20.19
N SER A 89 -29.37 41.56 20.43
CA SER A 89 -28.49 42.29 21.33
C SER A 89 -28.54 41.72 22.74
N GLY A 90 -27.38 41.52 23.37
CA GLY A 90 -27.26 40.94 24.70
C GLY A 90 -27.40 39.42 24.77
N THR A 91 -27.47 38.72 23.64
CA THR A 91 -27.52 37.27 23.62
C THR A 91 -26.13 36.69 23.80
N THR A 92 -26.01 35.73 24.71
CA THR A 92 -24.80 34.92 24.84
C THR A 92 -24.77 33.91 23.70
N VAL A 93 -23.66 33.86 22.98
CA VAL A 93 -23.37 32.74 22.04
C VAL A 93 -22.83 31.60 22.88
N VAL A 94 -23.48 30.44 22.82
CA VAL A 94 -23.11 29.27 23.61
C VAL A 94 -22.45 28.28 22.67
N LEU A 95 -21.21 27.92 22.96
CA LEU A 95 -20.55 26.76 22.40
C LEU A 95 -20.85 25.55 23.29
N THR A 96 -21.53 24.59 22.75
CA THR A 96 -21.69 23.29 23.40
C THR A 96 -20.75 22.32 22.72
N GLN A 97 -19.71 21.93 23.43
CA GLN A 97 -18.83 20.83 23.05
C GLN A 97 -19.41 19.55 23.62
N LYS A 98 -19.69 18.61 22.77
CA LYS A 98 -20.11 17.29 23.16
C LYS A 98 -18.99 16.34 22.83
N ASP A 99 -18.56 15.58 23.82
CA ASP A 99 -17.61 14.51 23.59
C ASP A 99 -18.14 13.62 22.45
N SER A 100 -17.37 13.49 21.40
CA SER A 100 -17.79 12.78 20.19
C SER A 100 -17.67 11.28 20.33
N GLY A 101 -16.89 10.81 21.30
CA GLY A 101 -16.43 9.44 21.31
C GLY A 101 -15.62 9.08 20.06
N ALA A 102 -15.20 10.10 19.30
CA ALA A 102 -14.27 9.92 18.19
C ALA A 102 -12.91 9.50 18.74
N ALA A 103 -12.15 8.75 17.96
CA ALA A 103 -10.79 8.37 18.32
C ALA A 103 -9.83 8.72 17.18
N GLY A 104 -8.59 8.96 17.55
CA GLY A 104 -7.50 8.99 16.59
C GLY A 104 -7.13 7.57 16.16
N VAL A 105 -6.33 7.45 15.12
CA VAL A 105 -5.75 6.16 14.70
C VAL A 105 -4.26 6.34 14.52
N GLN A 106 -3.48 5.53 15.22
CA GLN A 106 -2.04 5.46 15.05
C GLN A 106 -1.70 4.54 13.89
N LEU A 107 -1.07 5.11 12.86
CA LEU A 107 -0.57 4.36 11.71
C LEU A 107 0.89 3.96 11.92
N THR A 108 1.30 2.89 11.22
CA THR A 108 2.69 2.45 11.16
C THR A 108 3.55 3.35 10.26
N ILE A 109 2.93 4.23 9.51
CA ILE A 109 3.56 5.14 8.55
C ILE A 109 4.55 6.07 9.25
N SER A 110 5.79 6.08 8.77
CA SER A 110 6.83 7.00 9.20
C SER A 110 6.80 8.26 8.35
N ARG A 111 6.45 9.41 8.94
CA ARG A 111 6.38 10.68 8.21
C ARG A 111 7.65 11.02 7.42
N PRO A 112 8.88 10.87 7.95
CA PRO A 112 10.09 11.14 7.18
C PRO A 112 10.26 10.20 5.99
N VAL A 113 10.00 8.89 6.18
CA VAL A 113 10.12 7.87 5.12
C VAL A 113 9.04 8.10 4.05
N GLN A 114 7.80 8.36 4.45
CA GLN A 114 6.70 8.65 3.53
C GLN A 114 7.00 9.88 2.66
N ARG A 115 7.47 10.99 3.26
CA ARG A 115 7.82 12.19 2.51
C ARG A 115 8.95 11.96 1.51
N ALA A 116 9.98 11.24 1.92
CA ALA A 116 11.08 10.88 1.04
C ALA A 116 10.59 10.01 -0.14
N ALA A 117 9.77 9.00 0.15
CA ALA A 117 9.20 8.13 -0.87
C ALA A 117 8.27 8.89 -1.84
N GLU A 118 7.43 9.81 -1.34
CA GLU A 118 6.57 10.64 -2.19
C GLU A 118 7.38 11.59 -3.09
N ALA A 119 8.43 12.21 -2.55
CA ALA A 119 9.30 13.09 -3.33
C ALA A 119 9.99 12.34 -4.47
N VAL A 120 10.57 11.18 -4.19
CA VAL A 120 11.21 10.33 -5.21
C VAL A 120 10.19 9.82 -6.22
N ALA A 121 9.02 9.36 -5.75
CA ALA A 121 7.97 8.87 -6.64
C ALA A 121 7.48 9.95 -7.61
N ALA A 122 7.29 11.18 -7.13
CA ALA A 122 6.85 12.31 -7.96
C ALA A 122 7.90 12.71 -9.02
N GLU A 123 9.18 12.54 -8.72
CA GLU A 123 10.27 12.85 -9.65
C GLU A 123 10.48 11.73 -10.68
N MET A 124 10.42 10.47 -10.25
CA MET A 124 10.87 9.32 -11.04
C MET A 124 9.76 8.60 -11.80
N MET A 125 8.49 8.78 -11.43
CA MET A 125 7.40 7.97 -11.97
C MET A 125 6.20 8.82 -12.41
N ALA A 126 5.73 8.59 -13.64
CA ALA A 126 4.44 9.11 -14.10
C ALA A 126 3.26 8.30 -13.53
N SER A 127 3.45 7.00 -13.31
CA SER A 127 2.48 6.08 -12.73
C SER A 127 3.21 4.91 -12.07
N GLY A 128 2.81 4.57 -10.85
CA GLY A 128 3.42 3.48 -10.10
C GLY A 128 3.14 3.57 -8.60
N CYS A 129 3.93 2.83 -7.82
CA CYS A 129 3.83 2.87 -6.36
C CYS A 129 5.18 2.61 -5.69
N VAL A 130 5.30 3.04 -4.44
CA VAL A 130 6.42 2.72 -3.54
C VAL A 130 5.87 2.19 -2.23
N LEU A 131 6.41 1.07 -1.78
CA LEU A 131 6.15 0.50 -0.46
C LEU A 131 7.47 0.35 0.30
N VAL A 132 7.48 0.73 1.56
CA VAL A 132 8.59 0.50 2.48
C VAL A 132 8.07 -0.25 3.70
N LEU A 133 8.63 -1.42 3.95
CA LEU A 133 8.29 -2.27 5.08
C LEU A 133 9.45 -2.32 6.08
N ASP A 134 9.10 -2.39 7.35
CA ASP A 134 10.03 -2.74 8.41
C ASP A 134 10.32 -4.25 8.37
N THR A 135 11.59 -4.63 8.22
CA THR A 135 11.95 -6.04 8.04
C THR A 135 11.66 -6.92 9.26
N ALA A 136 11.73 -6.36 10.45
CA ALA A 136 11.51 -7.11 11.68
C ALA A 136 10.03 -7.37 11.97
N THR A 137 9.16 -6.42 11.63
CA THR A 137 7.74 -6.41 12.03
C THR A 137 6.77 -6.56 10.86
N ALA A 138 7.19 -6.26 9.63
CA ALA A 138 6.37 -6.06 8.44
C ALA A 138 5.41 -4.85 8.53
N ALA A 139 5.65 -3.93 9.47
CA ALA A 139 4.92 -2.67 9.53
C ALA A 139 5.21 -1.83 8.27
N VAL A 140 4.17 -1.31 7.64
CA VAL A 140 4.32 -0.46 6.44
C VAL A 140 4.74 0.94 6.89
N ARG A 141 5.95 1.34 6.55
CA ARG A 141 6.55 2.63 6.91
C ARG A 141 6.28 3.71 5.87
N ALA A 142 6.07 3.32 4.61
CA ALA A 142 5.58 4.21 3.55
C ALA A 142 4.70 3.45 2.56
N SER A 143 3.67 4.13 2.04
CA SER A 143 2.77 3.64 1.00
C SER A 143 2.43 4.81 0.07
N VAL A 144 2.98 4.79 -1.13
CA VAL A 144 2.85 5.84 -2.13
C VAL A 144 2.22 5.27 -3.38
N SER A 145 1.25 5.97 -3.95
CA SER A 145 0.70 5.69 -5.28
C SER A 145 0.73 6.97 -6.10
N VAL A 146 1.12 6.88 -7.37
CA VAL A 146 1.16 8.00 -8.31
C VAL A 146 0.41 7.63 -9.60
N PRO A 147 -0.25 8.62 -10.24
CA PRO A 147 -0.43 10.00 -9.82
C PRO A 147 -1.29 10.14 -8.56
N GLY A 148 -1.09 11.26 -7.84
CA GLY A 148 -1.86 11.61 -6.67
C GLY A 148 -3.06 12.50 -7.00
N TYR A 149 -3.83 12.87 -5.97
CA TYR A 149 -4.98 13.79 -6.04
C TYR A 149 -4.99 14.71 -4.82
N ASP A 150 -5.74 15.80 -4.89
CA ASP A 150 -5.94 16.66 -3.71
C ASP A 150 -7.18 16.19 -2.93
N PRO A 151 -7.04 15.66 -1.69
CA PRO A 151 -8.17 15.20 -0.88
C PRO A 151 -9.12 16.33 -0.45
N GLN A 152 -8.70 17.59 -0.59
CA GLN A 152 -9.53 18.77 -0.32
C GLN A 152 -10.26 19.29 -1.58
N ASN A 153 -9.87 18.82 -2.78
CA ASN A 153 -10.46 19.23 -4.06
C ASN A 153 -10.56 18.07 -5.04
N ILE A 154 -11.30 17.04 -4.65
CA ILE A 154 -11.53 15.82 -5.45
C ILE A 154 -12.02 16.12 -6.85
N ALA A 155 -12.87 17.15 -7.00
CA ALA A 155 -13.46 17.51 -8.29
C ALA A 155 -12.39 17.90 -9.35
N ALA A 156 -11.25 18.41 -8.95
CA ALA A 156 -10.16 18.76 -9.87
C ALA A 156 -9.59 17.51 -10.57
N SER A 157 -9.49 16.40 -9.85
CA SER A 157 -8.85 15.18 -10.36
C SER A 157 -9.81 14.15 -10.98
N LEU A 158 -11.14 14.41 -10.99
CA LEU A 158 -12.13 13.46 -11.51
C LEU A 158 -11.93 13.09 -13.00
N ASN A 159 -11.41 14.02 -13.79
CA ASN A 159 -11.20 13.84 -15.22
C ASN A 159 -9.72 13.76 -15.63
N GLU A 160 -8.82 13.68 -14.65
CA GLU A 160 -7.39 13.55 -14.91
C GLU A 160 -7.07 12.13 -15.43
N ALA A 161 -6.14 12.07 -16.40
CA ALA A 161 -5.65 10.80 -16.91
C ALA A 161 -4.80 10.07 -15.84
N GLY A 162 -4.65 8.75 -16.00
CA GLY A 162 -3.78 7.95 -15.14
C GLY A 162 -4.43 7.46 -13.86
N SER A 163 -5.76 7.56 -13.71
CA SER A 163 -6.50 7.03 -12.57
C SER A 163 -5.92 7.50 -11.21
N PRO A 164 -6.00 8.81 -10.91
CA PRO A 164 -5.36 9.39 -9.73
C PRO A 164 -5.92 8.89 -8.40
N PHE A 165 -7.13 8.31 -8.39
CA PHE A 165 -7.75 7.76 -7.17
C PHE A 165 -7.38 6.31 -6.88
N LEU A 166 -6.68 5.65 -7.82
CA LEU A 166 -6.33 4.24 -7.68
C LEU A 166 -5.17 4.06 -6.68
N ASN A 167 -5.41 3.31 -5.61
CA ASN A 167 -4.33 2.94 -4.69
C ASN A 167 -3.55 1.73 -5.24
N ARG A 168 -2.55 1.99 -6.05
CA ARG A 168 -1.76 0.98 -6.74
C ARG A 168 -1.01 0.03 -5.83
N THR A 169 -0.83 0.39 -4.56
CA THR A 169 -0.16 -0.49 -3.60
C THR A 169 -1.02 -1.70 -3.21
N LEU A 170 -2.35 -1.56 -3.33
CA LEU A 170 -3.34 -2.54 -2.91
C LEU A 170 -4.04 -3.27 -4.07
N GLU A 171 -3.83 -2.84 -5.31
CA GLU A 171 -4.39 -3.43 -6.51
C GLU A 171 -3.46 -4.49 -7.11
N SER A 172 -4.02 -5.45 -7.82
CA SER A 172 -3.26 -6.56 -8.39
C SER A 172 -2.83 -6.33 -9.83
N TYR A 173 -1.63 -6.81 -10.14
CA TYR A 173 -0.96 -6.68 -11.44
C TYR A 173 -0.28 -7.99 -11.84
N ALA A 174 0.05 -8.14 -13.13
CA ALA A 174 0.91 -9.23 -13.59
C ALA A 174 2.30 -9.12 -12.94
N VAL A 175 2.76 -10.19 -12.31
CA VAL A 175 3.96 -10.19 -11.46
C VAL A 175 5.24 -10.22 -12.28
N GLY A 176 5.31 -11.08 -13.27
CA GLY A 176 6.52 -11.28 -14.08
C GLY A 176 7.68 -11.88 -13.28
N SER A 177 8.90 -11.57 -13.71
CA SER A 177 10.13 -12.17 -13.19
C SER A 177 10.40 -11.92 -11.70
N VAL A 178 9.73 -10.94 -11.08
CA VAL A 178 9.84 -10.73 -9.62
C VAL A 178 9.22 -11.86 -8.79
N PHE A 179 8.51 -12.79 -9.44
CA PHE A 179 8.00 -14.01 -8.82
C PHE A 179 9.07 -15.13 -8.70
N LYS A 180 10.14 -15.08 -9.48
CA LYS A 180 11.18 -16.13 -9.50
C LYS A 180 11.81 -16.45 -8.14
N PRO A 181 11.97 -15.50 -7.20
CA PRO A 181 12.41 -15.81 -5.84
C PRO A 181 11.53 -16.82 -5.10
N VAL A 182 10.22 -16.92 -5.41
CA VAL A 182 9.34 -17.97 -4.84
C VAL A 182 9.77 -19.36 -5.27
N LEU A 183 10.09 -19.54 -6.56
CA LEU A 183 10.60 -20.83 -7.07
C LEU A 183 11.99 -21.13 -6.51
N ALA A 184 12.85 -20.12 -6.40
CA ALA A 184 14.18 -20.27 -5.82
C ALA A 184 14.09 -20.71 -4.35
N ALA A 185 13.16 -20.14 -3.58
CA ALA A 185 12.88 -20.55 -2.20
C ALA A 185 12.42 -22.01 -2.14
N ALA A 186 11.48 -22.42 -3.01
CA ALA A 186 11.00 -23.80 -3.09
C ALA A 186 12.13 -24.78 -3.46
N ALA A 187 13.02 -24.36 -4.35
CA ALA A 187 14.18 -25.17 -4.79
C ALA A 187 15.17 -25.39 -3.65
N LEU A 188 15.52 -24.34 -2.91
CA LEU A 188 16.42 -24.43 -1.76
C LEU A 188 15.83 -25.29 -0.63
N GLU A 189 14.54 -25.15 -0.34
CA GLU A 189 13.87 -25.96 0.70
C GLU A 189 13.72 -27.44 0.33
N LYS A 190 13.78 -27.77 -0.96
CA LYS A 190 13.71 -29.16 -1.49
C LYS A 190 15.03 -29.70 -1.96
N ASP A 191 16.11 -28.94 -1.92
CA ASP A 191 17.43 -29.29 -2.45
C ASP A 191 17.37 -29.70 -3.93
N VAL A 192 16.56 -29.01 -4.74
CA VAL A 192 16.39 -29.20 -6.17
C VAL A 192 17.12 -28.10 -6.92
N LEU A 193 18.40 -28.29 -7.18
CA LEU A 193 19.31 -27.29 -7.77
C LEU A 193 19.91 -27.80 -9.10
N PRO A 194 19.11 -27.85 -10.17
CA PRO A 194 19.60 -28.32 -11.46
C PRO A 194 20.58 -27.34 -12.11
N GLU A 195 21.45 -27.83 -12.98
CA GLU A 195 22.06 -27.01 -14.02
C GLU A 195 21.19 -27.03 -15.27
N TYR A 196 21.24 -25.94 -16.04
CA TYR A 196 20.45 -25.76 -17.26
C TYR A 196 21.28 -25.11 -18.37
N GLU A 197 21.32 -25.73 -19.55
CA GLU A 197 21.93 -25.15 -20.75
C GLU A 197 20.89 -24.29 -21.46
N CYS A 198 21.00 -22.97 -21.31
CA CYS A 198 20.06 -22.01 -21.88
C CYS A 198 20.47 -21.61 -23.29
N THR A 199 19.70 -22.01 -24.27
CA THR A 199 19.86 -21.65 -25.69
C THR A 199 19.01 -20.42 -26.10
N GLY A 200 18.39 -19.71 -25.13
CA GLY A 200 17.50 -18.58 -25.36
C GLY A 200 16.02 -18.95 -25.49
N ALA A 201 15.70 -20.22 -25.62
CA ALA A 201 14.33 -20.74 -25.69
C ALA A 201 14.24 -22.15 -25.10
N ILE A 202 13.03 -22.53 -24.69
CA ILE A 202 12.66 -23.89 -24.27
C ILE A 202 11.35 -24.28 -24.93
N VAL A 203 11.19 -25.54 -25.32
CA VAL A 203 9.94 -26.06 -25.85
C VAL A 203 9.25 -26.92 -24.79
N VAL A 204 7.99 -26.61 -24.49
CA VAL A 204 7.15 -27.41 -23.58
C VAL A 204 5.87 -27.75 -24.33
N ASP A 205 5.63 -29.04 -24.55
CA ASP A 205 4.47 -29.56 -25.28
C ASP A 205 4.21 -28.88 -26.64
N GLY A 206 5.28 -28.60 -27.39
CA GLY A 206 5.24 -27.98 -28.69
C GLY A 206 5.12 -26.42 -28.65
N GLN A 207 4.94 -25.85 -27.49
CA GLN A 207 4.92 -24.39 -27.29
C GLN A 207 6.32 -23.86 -27.00
N ILE A 208 6.72 -22.77 -27.63
CA ILE A 208 8.06 -22.17 -27.48
C ILE A 208 7.99 -21.02 -26.46
N PHE A 209 8.76 -21.14 -25.39
CA PHE A 209 8.99 -20.07 -24.40
C PHE A 209 10.39 -19.49 -24.59
N ARG A 210 10.51 -18.16 -24.55
CA ARG A 210 11.79 -17.47 -24.78
C ARG A 210 12.25 -16.68 -23.56
N CYS A 211 13.55 -16.60 -23.38
CA CYS A 211 14.15 -15.60 -22.51
C CYS A 211 13.94 -14.20 -23.11
N ALA A 212 14.11 -13.14 -22.32
CA ALA A 212 14.00 -11.77 -22.77
C ALA A 212 14.93 -11.52 -23.96
N GLY A 213 14.39 -10.97 -25.03
CA GLY A 213 15.12 -10.79 -26.29
C GLY A 213 15.60 -12.06 -27.00
N GLY A 214 15.21 -13.26 -26.54
CA GLY A 214 15.68 -14.56 -27.06
C GLY A 214 17.16 -14.84 -26.80
N ILE A 215 17.75 -14.17 -25.79
CA ILE A 215 19.18 -14.27 -25.46
C ILE A 215 19.48 -15.65 -24.84
N ALA A 216 20.49 -16.33 -25.39
CA ALA A 216 21.06 -17.55 -24.82
C ALA A 216 22.00 -17.20 -23.66
N HIS A 217 21.81 -17.84 -22.50
CA HIS A 217 22.59 -17.56 -21.29
C HIS A 217 23.72 -18.56 -21.07
N GLY A 218 23.80 -19.65 -21.89
CA GLY A 218 24.72 -20.77 -21.68
C GLY A 218 24.34 -21.59 -20.47
N THR A 219 25.29 -22.29 -19.89
CA THR A 219 25.07 -23.08 -18.68
C THR A 219 24.83 -22.14 -17.48
N VAL A 220 23.73 -22.34 -16.79
CA VAL A 220 23.36 -21.58 -15.59
C VAL A 220 22.90 -22.50 -14.48
N ASP A 221 23.31 -22.19 -13.27
CA ASP A 221 22.76 -22.70 -12.01
C ASP A 221 21.63 -21.77 -11.50
N LEU A 222 21.15 -21.97 -10.29
CA LEU A 222 20.10 -21.13 -9.68
C LEU A 222 20.51 -19.66 -9.56
N THR A 223 21.77 -19.40 -9.18
CA THR A 223 22.32 -18.05 -9.02
C THR A 223 22.36 -17.33 -10.36
N GLY A 224 23.03 -17.90 -11.35
CA GLY A 224 23.13 -17.33 -12.68
C GLY A 224 21.77 -17.20 -13.40
N ALA A 225 20.81 -18.08 -13.06
CA ALA A 225 19.46 -17.99 -13.58
C ALA A 225 18.67 -16.83 -12.99
N LEU A 226 18.87 -16.48 -11.71
CA LEU A 226 18.33 -15.27 -11.08
C LEU A 226 18.98 -14.02 -11.67
N GLU A 227 20.32 -13.94 -11.72
CA GLU A 227 21.09 -12.82 -12.28
C GLU A 227 20.64 -12.44 -13.69
N LYS A 228 20.52 -13.45 -14.56
CA LYS A 228 20.17 -13.27 -15.98
C LYS A 228 18.65 -13.33 -16.23
N SER A 229 17.86 -13.52 -15.17
CA SER A 229 16.41 -13.71 -15.27
C SER A 229 16.00 -14.79 -16.29
N CYS A 230 16.67 -15.96 -16.28
CA CYS A 230 16.54 -17.01 -17.26
C CYS A 230 15.19 -17.74 -17.18
N ASN A 231 14.28 -17.51 -18.13
CA ASN A 231 12.97 -18.15 -18.16
C ASN A 231 13.08 -19.67 -18.33
N GLY A 232 13.99 -20.14 -19.22
CA GLY A 232 14.16 -21.57 -19.48
C GLY A 232 14.56 -22.38 -18.24
N TYR A 233 15.45 -21.82 -17.41
CA TYR A 233 15.82 -22.44 -16.14
C TYR A 233 14.61 -22.57 -15.21
N PHE A 234 13.86 -21.47 -15.01
CA PHE A 234 12.73 -21.47 -14.08
C PHE A 234 11.57 -22.33 -14.56
N ILE A 235 11.36 -22.46 -15.87
CA ILE A 235 10.40 -23.42 -16.44
C ILE A 235 10.82 -24.86 -16.11
N GLN A 236 12.08 -25.24 -16.36
CA GLN A 236 12.59 -26.54 -16.01
C GLN A 236 12.51 -26.81 -14.50
N LEU A 237 12.86 -25.81 -13.69
CA LEU A 237 12.77 -25.89 -12.23
C LEU A 237 11.34 -26.13 -11.77
N GLY A 238 10.38 -25.38 -12.33
CA GLY A 238 8.95 -25.54 -12.01
C GLY A 238 8.44 -26.93 -12.32
N GLN A 239 8.82 -27.49 -13.48
CA GLN A 239 8.49 -28.89 -13.84
C GLN A 239 9.08 -29.92 -12.86
N LYS A 240 10.31 -29.69 -12.35
CA LYS A 240 10.95 -30.56 -11.37
C LYS A 240 10.35 -30.47 -9.97
N LEU A 241 9.94 -29.27 -9.53
CA LEU A 241 9.32 -29.03 -8.23
C LEU A 241 7.87 -29.52 -8.18
N GLY A 242 7.17 -29.43 -9.30
CA GLY A 242 5.77 -29.80 -9.44
C GLY A 242 4.81 -28.73 -8.94
N THR A 243 3.59 -28.79 -9.45
CA THR A 243 2.54 -27.77 -9.27
C THR A 243 2.15 -27.55 -7.81
N GLU A 244 1.89 -28.65 -7.09
CA GLU A 244 1.46 -28.58 -5.68
C GLU A 244 2.49 -27.85 -4.80
N LYS A 245 3.79 -28.16 -4.98
CA LYS A 245 4.85 -27.52 -4.20
C LYS A 245 4.96 -26.04 -4.51
N LEU A 246 4.81 -25.65 -5.78
CA LEU A 246 4.88 -24.25 -6.20
C LEU A 246 3.71 -23.45 -5.64
N LEU A 247 2.46 -23.95 -5.76
CA LEU A 247 1.28 -23.32 -5.20
C LEU A 247 1.40 -23.16 -3.69
N GLN A 248 1.73 -24.25 -2.99
CA GLN A 248 1.93 -24.20 -1.53
C GLN A 248 2.99 -23.15 -1.13
N THR A 249 4.09 -23.06 -1.88
CA THR A 249 5.13 -22.08 -1.56
C THR A 249 4.64 -20.66 -1.82
N ALA A 250 3.94 -20.41 -2.94
CA ALA A 250 3.36 -19.10 -3.23
C ALA A 250 2.36 -18.67 -2.14
N GLU A 251 1.45 -19.56 -1.71
CA GLU A 251 0.52 -19.32 -0.61
C GLU A 251 1.24 -19.01 0.72
N GLN A 252 2.33 -19.71 0.99
CA GLN A 252 3.14 -19.45 2.19
C GLN A 252 3.78 -18.06 2.18
N PHE A 253 4.09 -17.52 1.00
CA PHE A 253 4.55 -16.15 0.81
C PHE A 253 3.42 -15.10 0.78
N GLY A 254 2.15 -15.53 0.90
CA GLY A 254 0.98 -14.65 0.97
C GLY A 254 0.33 -14.32 -0.37
N PHE A 255 0.73 -14.98 -1.47
CA PHE A 255 0.04 -14.83 -2.75
C PHE A 255 -1.33 -15.50 -2.72
N GLY A 256 -2.29 -14.96 -3.49
CA GLY A 256 -3.66 -15.46 -3.54
C GLY A 256 -4.50 -15.18 -2.29
N GLN A 257 -4.04 -14.32 -1.38
CA GLN A 257 -4.73 -13.99 -0.13
C GLN A 257 -4.94 -12.49 0.00
N GLU A 258 -6.14 -12.08 0.39
CA GLU A 258 -6.40 -10.69 0.77
C GLU A 258 -5.52 -10.31 1.98
N ALA A 259 -4.90 -9.15 1.92
CA ALA A 259 -4.14 -8.62 3.05
C ALA A 259 -4.96 -7.55 3.77
N PRO A 260 -5.26 -7.71 5.07
CA PRO A 260 -6.02 -6.71 5.82
C PRO A 260 -5.21 -5.43 5.98
N VAL A 261 -5.81 -4.29 5.62
CA VAL A 261 -5.25 -2.96 5.90
C VAL A 261 -5.70 -2.50 7.28
N THR A 262 -6.99 -2.31 7.49
CA THR A 262 -7.71 -2.15 8.77
C THR A 262 -9.17 -1.78 8.51
N GLY A 263 -10.05 -1.93 9.51
CA GLY A 263 -11.44 -1.45 9.46
C GLY A 263 -12.28 -2.01 8.31
N GLY A 264 -11.96 -3.22 7.80
CA GLY A 264 -12.64 -3.80 6.64
C GLY A 264 -12.07 -3.34 5.29
N LEU A 265 -10.99 -2.57 5.26
CA LEU A 265 -10.23 -2.29 4.05
C LEU A 265 -9.19 -3.40 3.85
N TYR A 266 -9.15 -3.97 2.66
CA TYR A 266 -8.23 -5.04 2.26
C TYR A 266 -7.47 -4.66 0.99
N ALA A 267 -6.24 -5.17 0.87
CA ALA A 267 -5.58 -5.27 -0.42
C ALA A 267 -6.17 -6.45 -1.20
N ASP A 268 -6.19 -6.34 -2.52
CA ASP A 268 -6.69 -7.39 -3.41
C ASP A 268 -5.93 -8.72 -3.16
N ALA A 269 -6.64 -9.83 -3.27
CA ALA A 269 -6.06 -11.17 -3.18
C ALA A 269 -5.08 -11.47 -4.32
N GLY A 270 -5.20 -10.78 -5.44
CA GLY A 270 -4.58 -11.20 -6.69
C GLY A 270 -5.29 -12.40 -7.28
N ASN A 271 -4.57 -13.09 -8.14
CA ASN A 271 -5.01 -14.38 -8.68
C ASN A 271 -3.87 -15.39 -8.59
N LEU A 272 -4.07 -16.44 -7.82
CA LEU A 272 -3.20 -17.61 -7.82
C LEU A 272 -3.89 -18.72 -8.61
N PRO A 273 -3.30 -19.23 -9.72
CA PRO A 273 -3.95 -20.23 -10.55
C PRO A 273 -4.28 -21.49 -9.76
N GLU A 274 -5.37 -22.14 -10.12
CA GLU A 274 -5.80 -23.39 -9.50
C GLU A 274 -4.91 -24.60 -9.93
N LEU A 275 -4.91 -25.64 -9.11
CA LEU A 275 -4.11 -26.85 -9.38
C LEU A 275 -4.44 -27.47 -10.74
N ASP A 276 -5.72 -27.55 -11.10
CA ASP A 276 -6.20 -28.10 -12.36
C ASP A 276 -5.73 -27.29 -13.58
N GLU A 277 -5.66 -25.97 -13.43
CA GLU A 277 -5.15 -25.08 -14.46
C GLU A 277 -3.65 -25.32 -14.69
N LEU A 278 -2.88 -25.44 -13.62
CA LEU A 278 -1.43 -25.71 -13.69
C LEU A 278 -1.09 -27.15 -14.05
N ALA A 279 -2.05 -28.06 -14.11
CA ALA A 279 -1.85 -29.40 -14.68
C ALA A 279 -1.52 -29.34 -16.17
N GLN A 280 -1.86 -28.25 -16.87
CA GLN A 280 -1.46 -28.00 -18.24
C GLN A 280 -0.01 -27.49 -18.27
N SER A 281 0.88 -28.20 -18.95
CA SER A 281 2.32 -27.92 -18.98
C SER A 281 2.66 -26.49 -19.43
N GLY A 282 1.90 -25.92 -20.37
CA GLY A 282 2.06 -24.54 -20.81
C GLY A 282 1.69 -23.50 -19.72
N GLN A 283 0.67 -23.79 -18.92
CA GLN A 283 0.27 -22.94 -17.80
C GLN A 283 1.30 -23.00 -16.67
N LEU A 284 1.77 -24.21 -16.33
CA LEU A 284 2.86 -24.37 -15.38
C LEU A 284 4.15 -23.67 -15.84
N ALA A 285 4.46 -23.74 -17.14
CA ALA A 285 5.59 -23.02 -17.71
C ALA A 285 5.46 -21.52 -17.52
N ASN A 286 4.31 -20.93 -17.84
CA ASN A 286 4.04 -19.50 -17.61
C ASN A 286 4.14 -19.14 -16.14
N PHE A 287 3.49 -19.87 -15.26
CA PHE A 287 3.52 -19.65 -13.82
C PHE A 287 4.94 -19.68 -13.26
N SER A 288 5.80 -20.57 -13.78
CA SER A 288 7.18 -20.75 -13.31
C SER A 288 8.07 -19.50 -13.50
N PHE A 289 7.70 -18.55 -14.34
CA PHE A 289 8.42 -17.28 -14.46
C PHE A 289 7.52 -16.05 -14.25
N GLY A 290 6.40 -16.25 -13.54
CA GLY A 290 5.53 -15.17 -13.08
C GLY A 290 4.57 -14.62 -14.14
N GLN A 291 4.20 -15.44 -15.12
CA GLN A 291 3.28 -15.08 -16.21
C GLN A 291 2.00 -15.94 -16.17
N GLY A 292 1.16 -15.78 -17.17
CA GLY A 292 -0.15 -16.44 -17.25
C GLY A 292 -1.18 -15.71 -16.39
N ASN A 293 -2.00 -16.47 -15.67
CA ASN A 293 -3.08 -15.92 -14.85
C ASN A 293 -2.63 -15.45 -13.44
N LEU A 294 -1.32 -15.49 -13.16
CA LEU A 294 -0.80 -14.99 -11.87
C LEU A 294 -0.91 -13.47 -11.78
N LEU A 295 -1.68 -13.00 -10.80
CA LEU A 295 -1.77 -11.59 -10.43
C LEU A 295 -1.42 -11.45 -8.94
N ALA A 296 -0.71 -10.38 -8.60
CA ALA A 296 -0.43 -10.05 -7.21
C ALA A 296 -0.36 -8.54 -6.98
N THR A 297 -0.61 -8.13 -5.76
CA THR A 297 -0.43 -6.72 -5.36
C THR A 297 1.04 -6.41 -5.09
N PRO A 298 1.48 -5.17 -5.26
CA PRO A 298 2.79 -4.74 -4.81
C PRO A 298 3.02 -5.02 -3.31
N LEU A 299 1.97 -4.99 -2.50
CA LEU A 299 2.04 -5.34 -1.08
C LEU A 299 2.43 -6.81 -0.87
N GLN A 300 1.87 -7.75 -1.65
CA GLN A 300 2.24 -9.16 -1.59
C GLN A 300 3.69 -9.39 -2.04
N VAL A 301 4.13 -8.70 -3.10
CA VAL A 301 5.54 -8.75 -3.55
C VAL A 301 6.48 -8.20 -2.49
N ALA A 302 6.12 -7.07 -1.85
CA ALA A 302 6.91 -6.51 -0.76
C ALA A 302 6.97 -7.45 0.45
N ALA A 303 5.86 -8.12 0.80
CA ALA A 303 5.81 -9.12 1.87
C ALA A 303 6.69 -10.34 1.58
N MET A 304 6.72 -10.81 0.32
CA MET A 304 7.62 -11.87 -0.14
C MET A 304 9.08 -11.46 0.07
N MET A 305 9.48 -10.28 -0.40
CA MET A 305 10.85 -9.78 -0.23
C MET A 305 11.21 -9.59 1.25
N ASN A 306 10.27 -9.07 2.05
CA ASN A 306 10.42 -8.95 3.50
C ASN A 306 10.63 -10.30 4.18
N THR A 307 9.95 -11.35 3.72
CA THR A 307 10.11 -12.72 4.22
C THR A 307 11.54 -13.22 4.02
N ILE A 308 12.11 -13.01 2.84
CA ILE A 308 13.50 -13.37 2.53
C ILE A 308 14.46 -12.55 3.39
N ALA A 309 14.27 -11.23 3.46
CA ALA A 309 15.11 -10.31 4.22
C ALA A 309 15.09 -10.57 5.74
N SER A 310 13.96 -11.03 6.28
CA SER A 310 13.75 -11.31 7.71
C SER A 310 14.14 -12.73 8.14
N GLY A 311 14.92 -13.46 7.34
CA GLY A 311 15.38 -14.82 7.66
C GLY A 311 14.31 -15.89 7.50
N GLY A 312 13.43 -15.75 6.51
CA GLY A 312 12.45 -16.75 6.09
C GLY A 312 11.15 -16.78 6.90
N ILE A 313 10.82 -15.70 7.61
CA ILE A 313 9.55 -15.58 8.35
C ILE A 313 8.63 -14.62 7.61
N TYR A 314 7.56 -15.16 7.04
CA TYR A 314 6.45 -14.34 6.54
C TYR A 314 5.73 -13.69 7.71
N ARG A 315 5.45 -12.40 7.58
CA ARG A 315 4.56 -11.64 8.46
C ARG A 315 3.57 -10.88 7.60
N THR A 316 2.30 -10.89 7.99
CA THR A 316 1.29 -10.09 7.32
C THR A 316 1.63 -8.62 7.46
N PRO A 317 1.80 -7.86 6.36
CA PRO A 317 1.97 -6.41 6.44
C PRO A 317 0.78 -5.76 7.11
N PHE A 318 1.02 -4.67 7.86
CA PHE A 318 -0.04 -3.93 8.54
C PHE A 318 0.23 -2.43 8.52
N PHE A 319 -0.84 -1.63 8.60
CA PHE A 319 -0.82 -0.19 8.38
C PHE A 319 -1.24 0.62 9.61
N ALA A 320 -1.96 0.01 10.56
CA ALA A 320 -2.46 0.66 11.75
C ALA A 320 -2.09 -0.12 13.00
N GLU A 321 -1.74 0.59 14.06
CA GLU A 321 -1.38 -0.02 15.35
C GLU A 321 -2.57 -0.08 16.30
N CYS A 322 -3.15 1.07 16.60
CA CYS A 322 -4.23 1.18 17.59
C CYS A 322 -5.11 2.41 17.33
N THR A 323 -6.26 2.45 17.99
CA THR A 323 -7.02 3.68 18.18
C THR A 323 -6.46 4.48 19.35
N LEU A 324 -6.65 5.79 19.30
CA LEU A 324 -6.15 6.74 20.31
C LEU A 324 -7.31 7.53 20.90
N ASP A 325 -7.29 7.77 22.20
CA ASP A 325 -8.20 8.70 22.85
C ASP A 325 -8.11 10.10 22.23
N GLU A 326 -9.25 10.72 22.00
CA GLU A 326 -9.35 12.04 21.39
C GLU A 326 -8.73 13.13 22.28
N THR A 327 -8.77 12.96 23.58
CA THR A 327 -8.42 13.99 24.56
C THR A 327 -6.93 14.02 24.85
N ASP A 328 -6.33 12.85 25.07
CA ASP A 328 -4.94 12.76 25.56
C ASP A 328 -4.03 11.91 24.66
N GLY A 329 -4.61 11.28 23.61
CA GLY A 329 -3.86 10.46 22.66
C GLY A 329 -3.38 9.12 23.22
N THR A 330 -3.96 8.65 24.34
CA THR A 330 -3.60 7.33 24.88
C THR A 330 -4.12 6.21 23.99
N PRO A 331 -3.35 5.11 23.80
CA PRO A 331 -3.81 3.94 23.07
C PRO A 331 -5.04 3.29 23.72
N LEU A 332 -6.07 3.01 22.91
CA LEU A 332 -7.33 2.38 23.36
C LEU A 332 -7.42 0.93 22.91
N GLU A 333 -7.54 0.69 21.61
CA GLU A 333 -7.76 -0.62 21.03
C GLU A 333 -6.70 -0.95 19.99
N THR A 334 -6.14 -2.15 20.02
CA THR A 334 -5.21 -2.63 18.99
C THR A 334 -5.97 -3.00 17.74
N LEU A 335 -5.58 -2.40 16.60
CA LEU A 335 -6.25 -2.59 15.31
C LEU A 335 -5.65 -3.72 14.47
N SER A 336 -4.38 -4.05 14.66
CA SER A 336 -3.68 -5.02 13.83
C SER A 336 -3.11 -6.16 14.65
N HIS A 337 -3.34 -7.37 14.16
CA HIS A 337 -2.82 -8.61 14.72
C HIS A 337 -2.06 -9.39 13.63
N PRO A 338 -0.84 -8.94 13.24
CA PRO A 338 -0.13 -9.56 12.14
C PRO A 338 0.18 -11.02 12.43
N GLN A 339 -0.22 -11.89 11.50
CA GLN A 339 0.10 -13.31 11.56
C GLN A 339 1.55 -13.53 11.12
N SER A 340 2.20 -14.55 11.66
CA SER A 340 3.55 -14.92 11.24
C SER A 340 3.67 -16.43 11.06
N ARG A 341 4.46 -16.83 10.06
CA ARG A 341 4.78 -18.24 9.78
C ARG A 341 6.17 -18.36 9.19
N ARG A 342 6.85 -19.47 9.49
CA ARG A 342 8.12 -19.76 8.85
C ARG A 342 7.86 -20.37 7.46
N VAL A 343 8.44 -19.76 6.47
CA VAL A 343 8.35 -20.18 5.05
C VAL A 343 9.62 -20.89 4.60
N MET A 344 10.77 -20.42 5.09
CA MET A 344 12.10 -20.94 4.77
C MET A 344 12.92 -21.12 6.04
N THR A 345 13.92 -21.98 5.98
CA THR A 345 14.98 -22.00 6.99
C THR A 345 15.79 -20.71 6.95
N VAL A 346 16.44 -20.35 8.05
CA VAL A 346 17.30 -19.16 8.11
C VAL A 346 18.44 -19.27 7.09
N GLU A 347 19.04 -20.43 6.98
CA GLU A 347 20.15 -20.70 6.07
C GLU A 347 19.75 -20.51 4.60
N ASN A 348 18.59 -21.04 4.19
CA ASN A 348 18.09 -20.91 2.83
C ASN A 348 17.66 -19.46 2.51
N ALA A 349 17.05 -18.76 3.48
CA ALA A 349 16.73 -17.35 3.32
C ALA A 349 17.99 -16.48 3.13
N GLU A 350 19.04 -16.76 3.90
CA GLU A 350 20.33 -16.06 3.78
C GLU A 350 21.05 -16.39 2.47
N THR A 351 20.95 -17.63 2.01
CA THR A 351 21.46 -18.05 0.71
C THR A 351 20.73 -17.35 -0.43
N LEU A 352 19.38 -17.32 -0.40
CA LEU A 352 18.59 -16.63 -1.40
C LEU A 352 18.85 -15.11 -1.38
N ARG A 353 18.98 -14.50 -0.19
CA ARG A 353 19.36 -13.09 -0.07
C ARG A 353 20.69 -12.78 -0.76
N ARG A 354 21.72 -13.62 -0.56
CA ARG A 354 23.02 -13.48 -1.25
C ARG A 354 22.89 -13.59 -2.76
N MET A 355 22.10 -14.55 -3.26
CA MET A 355 21.83 -14.68 -4.71
C MET A 355 21.15 -13.42 -5.26
N LEU A 356 20.17 -12.85 -4.53
CA LEU A 356 19.48 -11.61 -4.94
C LEU A 356 20.39 -10.38 -4.89
N MET A 357 21.39 -10.34 -4.01
CA MET A 357 22.43 -9.30 -4.04
C MET A 357 23.24 -9.35 -5.33
N GLN A 358 23.59 -10.53 -5.83
CA GLN A 358 24.30 -10.69 -7.11
C GLN A 358 23.47 -10.20 -8.29
N VAL A 359 22.12 -10.31 -8.24
CA VAL A 359 21.23 -9.70 -9.26
C VAL A 359 21.42 -8.18 -9.34
N VAL A 360 21.68 -7.53 -8.19
CA VAL A 360 21.94 -6.08 -8.11
C VAL A 360 23.38 -5.73 -8.50
N GLU A 361 24.36 -6.56 -8.13
CA GLU A 361 25.77 -6.28 -8.38
C GLU A 361 26.18 -6.61 -9.83
N GLU A 362 25.73 -7.74 -10.36
CA GLU A 362 26.18 -8.29 -11.65
C GLU A 362 25.05 -8.59 -12.65
N GLY A 363 23.79 -8.57 -12.19
CA GLY A 363 22.63 -9.00 -12.94
C GLY A 363 21.79 -7.88 -13.54
N THR A 364 20.48 -8.17 -13.68
CA THR A 364 19.49 -7.29 -14.35
C THR A 364 19.05 -6.08 -13.52
N ALA A 365 19.50 -5.95 -12.27
CA ALA A 365 19.15 -4.83 -11.38
C ALA A 365 20.34 -3.92 -11.03
N GLN A 366 21.33 -3.80 -11.90
CA GLN A 366 22.55 -3.00 -11.66
C GLN A 366 22.28 -1.51 -11.42
N ASP A 367 21.18 -0.97 -11.92
CA ASP A 367 20.77 0.41 -11.66
C ASP A 367 20.52 0.70 -10.16
N ALA A 368 20.26 -0.33 -9.37
CA ALA A 368 20.14 -0.26 -7.91
C ALA A 368 21.47 -0.51 -7.16
N SER A 369 22.57 -0.72 -7.87
CA SER A 369 23.90 -0.95 -7.26
C SER A 369 24.39 0.28 -6.48
N GLY A 370 25.16 0.03 -5.40
CA GLY A 370 25.70 1.10 -4.54
C GLY A 370 24.78 1.51 -3.39
N LEU A 371 23.60 0.93 -3.26
CA LEU A 371 22.78 1.05 -2.06
C LEU A 371 23.35 0.08 -1.00
N SER A 372 23.97 0.64 0.04
CA SER A 372 24.39 -0.15 1.21
C SER A 372 23.15 -0.46 2.07
N GLY A 373 22.76 -1.71 2.15
CA GLY A 373 21.70 -2.21 3.02
C GLY A 373 22.25 -3.04 4.17
#